data_02e7d2f4791e2b77c9f730da9c7688f0
#
_entry.id   02e7d2f4791e2b77c9f730da9c7688f0
#
_cell.length_a   1.000
_cell.length_b   1.000
_cell.length_c   1.000
_cell.angle_alpha   90.00
_cell.angle_beta   90.00
_cell.angle_gamma   90.00
#
_symmetry.space_group_name_H-M   'P 1'
#
loop_
_entity.id
_entity.type
_entity.pdbx_description
1 polymer ?
#
loop_
_entity_poly.entity_id
_entity_poly.type
_entity_poly.pdbx_seq_one_letter_code
_entity_poly.pdbx_strand_id
1 'polypeptide(L)'
;MARSGFRLAEASQKVFDAALLEAGARRDDVAYVIGTGYGRFQVPFRDVQVTDLTAAARGASFFFPGTRTVLDVGGQTMKATRLDDVGRVKSFRLNDKCAAGTGAFLEKTARYLGYATEDIGALAAVSHDPVPISGVCAVFAESEVINHLSLGASPADIMQGSIVSLVARSVQLLKRVQMEPEFTLVGGILRFPSMVSLIIEKLGGTVNVLHDDMPQYAAALGAAVLARRRGLSQAAPGREVRSGAAAVTVSV
;
A
#
# COMPACT_ATOMS: atom_id res chain seq x y z
N MET A 1 -11.10 -5.59 6.04
CA MET A 1 -11.17 -4.65 4.90
C MET A 1 -12.54 -4.64 4.23
N ALA A 2 -12.89 -3.53 3.51
CA ALA A 2 -14.09 -3.45 2.68
C ALA A 2 -13.76 -2.67 1.40
N ARG A 3 -14.52 -2.92 0.32
CA ARG A 3 -14.44 -2.09 -0.89
C ARG A 3 -14.99 -0.70 -0.56
N SER A 4 -14.24 0.35 -0.86
CA SER A 4 -14.61 1.73 -0.54
C SER A 4 -15.77 2.26 -1.40
N GLY A 5 -15.85 1.84 -2.67
CA GLY A 5 -16.84 2.37 -3.59
C GLY A 5 -16.80 3.91 -3.68
N PHE A 6 -17.94 4.54 -3.90
CA PHE A 6 -18.08 6.00 -3.94
C PHE A 6 -18.64 6.61 -2.63
N ARG A 7 -19.18 5.78 -1.72
CA ARG A 7 -19.73 6.19 -0.43
C ARG A 7 -18.70 6.02 0.69
N LEU A 8 -17.67 6.86 0.66
CA LEU A 8 -16.50 6.71 1.54
C LEU A 8 -16.83 6.85 3.03
N ALA A 9 -17.79 7.70 3.39
CA ALA A 9 -18.24 7.85 4.78
C ALA A 9 -18.86 6.54 5.30
N GLU A 10 -19.78 5.95 4.53
CA GLU A 10 -20.43 4.68 4.91
C GLU A 10 -19.41 3.52 4.96
N ALA A 11 -18.50 3.46 3.98
CA ALA A 11 -17.44 2.45 3.96
C ALA A 11 -16.53 2.57 5.19
N SER A 12 -16.17 3.80 5.57
CA SER A 12 -15.35 4.06 6.76
C SER A 12 -16.06 3.64 8.05
N GLN A 13 -17.37 3.94 8.18
CA GLN A 13 -18.16 3.52 9.33
C GLN A 13 -18.21 2.00 9.44
N LYS A 14 -18.53 1.31 8.33
CA LYS A 14 -18.59 -0.15 8.28
C LYS A 14 -17.27 -0.82 8.71
N VAL A 15 -16.13 -0.30 8.24
CA VAL A 15 -14.82 -0.85 8.59
C VAL A 15 -14.48 -0.58 10.06
N PHE A 16 -14.86 0.60 10.56
CA PHE A 16 -14.66 0.97 11.96
C PHE A 16 -15.46 0.08 12.89
N ASP A 17 -16.76 -0.13 12.61
CA ASP A 17 -17.64 -0.99 13.42
C ASP A 17 -17.15 -2.44 13.39
N ALA A 18 -16.72 -2.95 12.23
CA ALA A 18 -16.15 -4.28 12.12
C ALA A 18 -14.86 -4.43 12.95
N ALA A 19 -13.99 -3.43 12.96
CA ALA A 19 -12.76 -3.44 13.75
C ALA A 19 -13.05 -3.39 15.25
N LEU A 20 -14.06 -2.64 15.69
CA LEU A 20 -14.50 -2.63 17.08
C LEU A 20 -15.04 -4.00 17.52
N LEU A 21 -15.87 -4.61 16.69
CA LEU A 21 -16.43 -5.94 16.95
C LEU A 21 -15.32 -6.99 17.08
N GLU A 22 -14.38 -6.99 16.16
CA GLU A 22 -13.25 -7.93 16.16
C GLU A 22 -12.34 -7.74 17.40
N ALA A 23 -12.15 -6.49 17.83
CA ALA A 23 -11.38 -6.14 19.02
C ALA A 23 -12.15 -6.37 20.34
N GLY A 24 -13.44 -6.69 20.31
CA GLY A 24 -14.29 -6.74 21.50
C GLY A 24 -14.41 -5.38 22.22
N ALA A 25 -14.23 -4.29 21.48
CA ALA A 25 -14.21 -2.93 21.98
C ALA A 25 -15.50 -2.17 21.63
N ARG A 26 -15.86 -1.18 22.47
CA ARG A 26 -16.97 -0.25 22.21
C ARG A 26 -16.45 1.06 21.66
N ARG A 27 -17.31 1.86 21.04
CA ARG A 27 -16.99 3.20 20.55
C ARG A 27 -16.33 4.08 21.61
N ASP A 28 -16.84 4.03 22.83
CA ASP A 28 -16.36 4.84 23.95
C ASP A 28 -14.99 4.42 24.48
N ASP A 29 -14.51 3.24 24.10
CA ASP A 29 -13.17 2.75 24.45
C ASP A 29 -12.11 3.32 23.48
N VAL A 30 -12.53 4.01 22.40
CA VAL A 30 -11.64 4.62 21.41
C VAL A 30 -11.31 6.06 21.80
N ALA A 31 -10.06 6.28 22.21
CA ALA A 31 -9.61 7.58 22.69
C ALA A 31 -9.35 8.61 21.58
N TYR A 32 -8.91 8.18 20.37
CA TYR A 32 -8.54 9.08 19.29
C TYR A 32 -8.58 8.36 17.93
N VAL A 33 -9.13 9.05 16.92
CA VAL A 33 -9.25 8.50 15.55
C VAL A 33 -8.52 9.38 14.55
N ILE A 34 -7.62 8.76 13.78
CA ILE A 34 -6.94 9.41 12.66
C ILE A 34 -7.42 8.82 11.33
N GLY A 35 -7.99 9.67 10.48
CA GLY A 35 -8.29 9.33 9.11
C GLY A 35 -7.07 9.44 8.21
N THR A 36 -6.85 8.47 7.31
CA THR A 36 -5.79 8.49 6.30
C THR A 36 -6.27 7.95 4.96
N GLY A 37 -5.42 8.00 3.93
CA GLY A 37 -5.76 7.57 2.57
C GLY A 37 -6.44 8.67 1.75
N TYR A 38 -6.93 8.29 0.58
CA TYR A 38 -7.59 9.21 -0.35
C TYR A 38 -8.87 9.81 0.22
N GLY A 39 -9.67 8.97 0.89
CA GLY A 39 -10.96 9.36 1.49
C GLY A 39 -10.86 9.98 2.89
N ARG A 40 -9.67 10.29 3.40
CA ARG A 40 -9.45 10.76 4.79
C ARG A 40 -10.32 11.94 5.23
N PHE A 41 -10.69 12.81 4.31
CA PHE A 41 -11.56 13.96 4.60
C PHE A 41 -13.04 13.58 4.79
N GLN A 42 -13.43 12.38 4.34
CA GLN A 42 -14.82 11.92 4.37
C GLN A 42 -15.09 10.95 5.54
N VAL A 43 -14.10 10.68 6.39
CA VAL A 43 -14.29 9.90 7.63
C VAL A 43 -14.99 10.80 8.67
N PRO A 44 -16.28 10.58 8.97
CA PRO A 44 -17.07 11.57 9.75
C PRO A 44 -16.70 11.63 11.23
N PHE A 45 -16.13 10.55 11.76
CA PHE A 45 -15.79 10.37 13.18
C PHE A 45 -14.31 10.55 13.49
N ARG A 46 -13.51 11.06 12.53
CA ARG A 46 -12.09 11.34 12.76
C ARG A 46 -11.89 12.57 13.65
N ASP A 47 -10.91 12.52 14.53
CA ASP A 47 -10.42 13.69 15.25
C ASP A 47 -9.50 14.55 14.37
N VAL A 48 -8.65 13.87 13.59
CA VAL A 48 -7.74 14.53 12.64
C VAL A 48 -7.49 13.63 11.43
N GLN A 49 -6.99 14.21 10.34
CA GLN A 49 -6.49 13.46 9.20
C GLN A 49 -4.97 13.64 9.03
N VAL A 50 -4.32 12.60 8.49
CA VAL A 50 -2.93 12.66 8.04
C VAL A 50 -2.82 12.14 6.61
N THR A 51 -1.77 12.53 5.90
CA THR A 51 -1.52 11.98 4.58
C THR A 51 -1.16 10.50 4.67
N ASP A 52 -1.49 9.75 3.65
CA ASP A 52 -1.10 8.34 3.51
C ASP A 52 0.42 8.16 3.49
N LEU A 53 1.18 9.12 2.94
CA LEU A 53 2.64 9.17 3.04
C LEU A 53 3.13 9.16 4.49
N THR A 54 2.57 10.03 5.32
CA THR A 54 2.93 10.11 6.75
C THR A 54 2.52 8.84 7.49
N ALA A 55 1.34 8.33 7.19
CA ALA A 55 0.83 7.11 7.80
C ALA A 55 1.66 5.88 7.40
N ALA A 56 1.94 5.69 6.10
CA ALA A 56 2.77 4.59 5.62
C ALA A 56 4.19 4.64 6.18
N ALA A 57 4.82 5.82 6.20
CA ALA A 57 6.13 6.02 6.81
C ALA A 57 6.14 5.62 8.29
N ARG A 58 5.12 6.00 9.03
CA ARG A 58 5.00 5.66 10.44
C ARG A 58 4.75 4.18 10.67
N GLY A 59 3.95 3.53 9.82
CA GLY A 59 3.71 2.09 9.85
C GLY A 59 4.99 1.31 9.53
N ALA A 60 5.69 1.68 8.47
CA ALA A 60 6.96 1.07 8.10
C ALA A 60 8.00 1.17 9.23
N SER A 61 8.20 2.37 9.79
CA SER A 61 9.14 2.60 10.90
C SER A 61 8.72 1.93 12.22
N PHE A 62 7.44 1.63 12.40
CA PHE A 62 6.97 0.90 13.57
C PHE A 62 7.40 -0.57 13.53
N PHE A 63 7.28 -1.22 12.37
CA PHE A 63 7.70 -2.60 12.18
C PHE A 63 9.22 -2.73 11.99
N PHE A 64 9.81 -1.79 11.27
CA PHE A 64 11.22 -1.79 10.91
C PHE A 64 11.85 -0.44 11.22
N PRO A 65 12.37 -0.23 12.44
CA PRO A 65 12.91 1.05 12.87
C PRO A 65 14.08 1.57 12.03
N GLY A 66 14.82 0.68 11.36
CA GLY A 66 15.92 1.02 10.45
C GLY A 66 15.47 1.53 9.07
N THR A 67 14.17 1.55 8.77
CA THR A 67 13.65 2.00 7.47
C THR A 67 14.11 3.40 7.10
N ARG A 68 14.72 3.54 5.92
CA ARG A 68 15.11 4.82 5.29
C ARG A 68 14.29 5.16 4.07
N THR A 69 13.82 4.14 3.35
CA THR A 69 13.01 4.33 2.14
C THR A 69 11.80 3.41 2.19
N VAL A 70 10.62 3.96 1.95
CA VAL A 70 9.37 3.23 1.83
C VAL A 70 8.91 3.25 0.38
N LEU A 71 8.62 2.09 -0.18
CA LEU A 71 7.89 1.93 -1.43
C LEU A 71 6.47 1.45 -1.11
N ASP A 72 5.50 2.27 -1.46
CA ASP A 72 4.07 1.94 -1.33
C ASP A 72 3.46 1.75 -2.73
N VAL A 73 3.04 0.52 -3.05
CA VAL A 73 2.37 0.21 -4.32
C VAL A 73 0.93 -0.20 -4.03
N GLY A 74 0.05 0.76 -4.23
CA GLY A 74 -1.39 0.59 -4.08
C GLY A 74 -2.10 0.28 -5.39
N GLY A 75 -3.42 0.10 -5.31
CA GLY A 75 -4.27 -0.13 -6.48
C GLY A 75 -4.29 1.06 -7.45
N GLN A 76 -4.28 2.29 -6.95
CA GLN A 76 -4.41 3.50 -7.77
C GLN A 76 -3.18 4.42 -7.75
N THR A 77 -2.26 4.22 -6.83
CA THR A 77 -1.08 5.08 -6.67
C THR A 77 0.15 4.27 -6.35
N MET A 78 1.31 4.79 -6.75
CA MET A 78 2.61 4.33 -6.29
C MET A 78 3.35 5.50 -5.66
N LYS A 79 4.00 5.26 -4.53
CA LYS A 79 4.71 6.29 -3.78
C LYS A 79 6.07 5.77 -3.34
N ALA A 80 7.09 6.58 -3.55
CA ALA A 80 8.40 6.38 -2.95
C ALA A 80 8.65 7.50 -1.93
N THR A 81 9.01 7.13 -0.72
CA THR A 81 9.18 8.07 0.39
C THR A 81 10.52 7.81 1.08
N ARG A 82 11.36 8.85 1.15
CA ARG A 82 12.60 8.82 1.92
C ARG A 82 12.35 9.38 3.31
N LEU A 83 12.90 8.72 4.32
CA LEU A 83 12.73 9.08 5.73
C LEU A 83 14.04 9.66 6.30
N ASP A 84 13.88 10.49 7.32
CA ASP A 84 14.99 10.90 8.19
C ASP A 84 15.27 9.84 9.28
N ASP A 85 16.27 10.12 10.13
CA ASP A 85 16.73 9.21 11.18
C ASP A 85 15.70 8.92 12.28
N VAL A 86 14.64 9.73 12.34
CA VAL A 86 13.53 9.56 13.30
C VAL A 86 12.22 9.09 12.62
N GLY A 87 12.33 8.60 11.38
CA GLY A 87 11.20 8.05 10.61
C GLY A 87 10.19 9.09 10.14
N ARG A 88 10.61 10.36 9.92
CA ARG A 88 9.77 11.40 9.31
C ARG A 88 10.03 11.47 7.83
N VAL A 89 9.01 11.84 7.08
CA VAL A 89 9.10 12.04 5.63
C VAL A 89 10.05 13.20 5.33
N LYS A 90 11.18 12.92 4.67
CA LYS A 90 12.16 13.88 4.20
C LYS A 90 11.89 14.33 2.76
N SER A 91 11.62 13.38 1.88
CA SER A 91 11.23 13.63 0.50
C SER A 91 10.32 12.51 -0.02
N PHE A 92 9.57 12.80 -1.06
CA PHE A 92 8.71 11.80 -1.69
C PHE A 92 8.53 12.05 -3.19
N ARG A 93 8.13 11.00 -3.90
CA ARG A 93 7.65 11.05 -5.28
C ARG A 93 6.41 10.19 -5.41
N LEU A 94 5.48 10.68 -6.22
CA LEU A 94 4.20 10.02 -6.49
C LEU A 94 4.11 9.64 -7.96
N ASN A 95 3.47 8.52 -8.21
CA ASN A 95 2.82 8.18 -9.46
C ASN A 95 1.33 8.00 -9.18
N ASP A 96 0.59 9.07 -9.26
CA ASP A 96 -0.85 9.17 -8.99
C ASP A 96 -1.68 9.50 -10.23
N LYS A 97 -1.02 9.69 -11.38
CA LYS A 97 -1.67 10.09 -12.65
C LYS A 97 -1.56 9.04 -13.76
N CYS A 98 -0.75 8.01 -13.56
CA CYS A 98 -0.52 6.99 -14.58
C CYS A 98 -0.82 5.60 -14.03
N ALA A 99 -1.89 4.99 -14.51
CA ALA A 99 -2.33 3.65 -14.10
C ALA A 99 -1.27 2.56 -14.35
N ALA A 100 -0.42 2.70 -15.39
CA ALA A 100 0.62 1.71 -15.71
C ALA A 100 1.65 1.48 -14.58
N GLY A 101 1.76 2.39 -13.62
CA GLY A 101 2.62 2.25 -12.45
C GLY A 101 1.86 1.85 -11.18
N THR A 102 0.70 1.23 -11.27
CA THR A 102 -0.16 0.92 -10.12
C THR A 102 -0.82 -0.45 -10.26
N GLY A 103 -1.42 -0.93 -9.16
CA GLY A 103 -2.15 -2.19 -9.17
C GLY A 103 -3.32 -2.24 -10.15
N ALA A 104 -3.91 -1.09 -10.49
CA ALA A 104 -4.99 -1.02 -11.47
C ALA A 104 -4.57 -1.55 -12.85
N PHE A 105 -3.30 -1.39 -13.23
CA PHE A 105 -2.78 -1.98 -14.45
C PHE A 105 -2.77 -3.52 -14.38
N LEU A 106 -2.27 -4.10 -13.29
CA LEU A 106 -2.26 -5.56 -13.11
C LEU A 106 -3.67 -6.13 -13.01
N GLU A 107 -4.58 -5.46 -12.29
CA GLU A 107 -5.99 -5.85 -12.20
C GLU A 107 -6.65 -5.85 -13.59
N LYS A 108 -6.40 -4.83 -14.40
CA LYS A 108 -6.94 -4.73 -15.74
C LYS A 108 -6.35 -5.79 -16.68
N THR A 109 -5.03 -6.04 -16.58
CA THR A 109 -4.36 -7.13 -17.30
C THR A 109 -4.96 -8.49 -16.94
N ALA A 110 -5.14 -8.80 -15.64
CA ALA A 110 -5.77 -10.05 -15.20
C ALA A 110 -7.16 -10.23 -15.82
N ARG A 111 -7.97 -9.16 -15.84
CA ARG A 111 -9.31 -9.17 -16.42
C ARG A 111 -9.29 -9.45 -17.93
N TYR A 112 -8.36 -8.88 -18.69
CA TYR A 112 -8.20 -9.19 -20.11
C TYR A 112 -7.80 -10.65 -20.36
N LEU A 113 -7.03 -11.23 -19.45
CA LEU A 113 -6.61 -12.61 -19.50
C LEU A 113 -7.68 -13.59 -18.98
N GLY A 114 -8.81 -13.10 -18.43
CA GLY A 114 -9.90 -13.92 -17.88
C GLY A 114 -9.69 -14.37 -16.44
N TYR A 115 -8.81 -13.70 -15.67
CA TYR A 115 -8.46 -14.03 -14.29
C TYR A 115 -8.95 -12.95 -13.31
N ALA A 116 -9.15 -13.34 -12.05
CA ALA A 116 -9.43 -12.43 -10.95
C ALA A 116 -8.13 -11.77 -10.43
N THR A 117 -8.28 -10.69 -9.67
CA THR A 117 -7.12 -10.00 -9.04
C THR A 117 -6.35 -10.91 -8.07
N GLU A 118 -7.06 -11.78 -7.42
CA GLU A 118 -6.54 -12.76 -6.46
C GLU A 118 -5.62 -13.81 -7.13
N ASP A 119 -5.84 -14.09 -8.42
CA ASP A 119 -5.10 -15.08 -9.19
C ASP A 119 -3.74 -14.56 -9.70
N ILE A 120 -3.50 -13.24 -9.67
CA ILE A 120 -2.31 -12.59 -10.25
C ILE A 120 -1.01 -13.25 -9.78
N GLY A 121 -0.88 -13.49 -8.47
CA GLY A 121 0.32 -14.08 -7.90
C GLY A 121 0.59 -15.50 -8.38
N ALA A 122 -0.45 -16.35 -8.35
CA ALA A 122 -0.35 -17.74 -8.79
C ALA A 122 -0.10 -17.82 -10.31
N LEU A 123 -0.78 -16.98 -11.10
CA LEU A 123 -0.61 -16.93 -12.55
C LEU A 123 0.82 -16.52 -12.93
N ALA A 124 1.35 -15.48 -12.32
CA ALA A 124 2.71 -15.01 -12.59
C ALA A 124 3.80 -16.03 -12.18
N ALA A 125 3.55 -16.80 -11.12
CA ALA A 125 4.51 -17.78 -10.59
C ALA A 125 4.79 -18.94 -11.54
N VAL A 126 3.90 -19.24 -12.49
CA VAL A 126 4.07 -20.31 -13.49
C VAL A 126 4.57 -19.81 -14.85
N SER A 127 5.01 -18.56 -14.92
CA SER A 127 5.63 -17.99 -16.13
C SER A 127 7.01 -18.58 -16.39
N HIS A 128 7.28 -18.85 -17.64
CA HIS A 128 8.59 -19.40 -18.09
C HIS A 128 9.36 -18.42 -18.98
N ASP A 129 8.65 -17.61 -19.77
CA ASP A 129 9.24 -16.66 -20.73
C ASP A 129 8.45 -15.35 -20.73
N PRO A 130 8.67 -14.47 -19.74
CA PRO A 130 7.91 -13.23 -19.60
C PRO A 130 8.01 -12.34 -20.82
N VAL A 131 6.87 -11.99 -21.43
CA VAL A 131 6.85 -11.12 -22.60
C VAL A 131 7.18 -9.66 -22.25
N PRO A 132 7.87 -8.92 -23.11
CA PRO A 132 8.16 -7.51 -22.87
C PRO A 132 6.89 -6.67 -22.95
N ILE A 133 6.58 -5.95 -21.86
CA ILE A 133 5.47 -4.99 -21.80
C ILE A 133 6.04 -3.59 -21.58
N SER A 134 5.64 -2.65 -22.45
CA SER A 134 6.11 -1.26 -22.38
C SER A 134 5.72 -0.60 -21.05
N GLY A 135 6.70 0.07 -20.45
CA GLY A 135 6.48 0.85 -19.23
C GLY A 135 6.02 2.30 -19.50
N VAL A 136 5.79 2.75 -20.72
CA VAL A 136 5.60 4.19 -21.01
C VAL A 136 4.20 4.69 -20.69
N CYS A 137 3.17 4.03 -21.17
CA CYS A 137 1.78 4.44 -21.02
C CYS A 137 0.88 3.23 -20.80
N ALA A 138 -0.11 3.34 -19.91
CA ALA A 138 -1.06 2.26 -19.62
C ALA A 138 -1.83 1.82 -20.88
N VAL A 139 -2.22 2.76 -21.74
CA VAL A 139 -2.97 2.46 -22.97
C VAL A 139 -2.12 1.63 -23.95
N PHE A 140 -0.85 1.98 -24.11
CA PHE A 140 0.06 1.19 -24.95
C PHE A 140 0.32 -0.18 -24.34
N ALA A 141 0.59 -0.24 -23.03
CA ALA A 141 0.78 -1.50 -22.32
C ALA A 141 -0.44 -2.43 -22.43
N GLU A 142 -1.66 -1.89 -22.37
CA GLU A 142 -2.88 -2.66 -22.59
C GLU A 142 -2.99 -3.20 -24.03
N SER A 143 -2.65 -2.37 -25.02
CA SER A 143 -2.63 -2.81 -26.42
C SER A 143 -1.58 -3.89 -26.66
N GLU A 144 -0.42 -3.82 -25.99
CA GLU A 144 0.62 -4.85 -26.05
C GLU A 144 0.14 -6.16 -25.39
N VAL A 145 -0.55 -6.10 -24.24
CA VAL A 145 -1.17 -7.27 -23.60
C VAL A 145 -2.11 -8.00 -24.56
N ILE A 146 -3.01 -7.24 -25.22
CA ILE A 146 -3.95 -7.81 -26.18
C ILE A 146 -3.22 -8.40 -27.40
N ASN A 147 -2.19 -7.71 -27.90
CA ASN A 147 -1.39 -8.19 -29.02
C ASN A 147 -0.65 -9.49 -28.67
N HIS A 148 0.03 -9.56 -27.54
CA HIS A 148 0.70 -10.78 -27.09
C HIS A 148 -0.27 -11.95 -26.92
N LEU A 149 -1.46 -11.69 -26.36
CA LEU A 149 -2.51 -12.70 -26.26
C LEU A 149 -2.95 -13.20 -27.64
N SER A 150 -3.12 -12.31 -28.61
CA SER A 150 -3.50 -12.65 -29.99
C SER A 150 -2.42 -13.45 -30.71
N LEU A 151 -1.17 -13.24 -30.37
CA LEU A 151 -0.01 -13.98 -30.89
C LEU A 151 0.20 -15.33 -30.19
N GLY A 152 -0.62 -15.70 -29.23
CA GLY A 152 -0.58 -17.00 -28.54
C GLY A 152 0.37 -17.06 -27.36
N ALA A 153 0.86 -15.92 -26.85
CA ALA A 153 1.63 -15.89 -25.61
C ALA A 153 0.78 -16.38 -24.42
N SER A 154 1.39 -17.09 -23.50
CA SER A 154 0.67 -17.60 -22.34
C SER A 154 0.18 -16.48 -21.42
N PRO A 155 -0.98 -16.60 -20.78
CA PRO A 155 -1.45 -15.65 -19.78
C PRO A 155 -0.44 -15.44 -18.64
N ALA A 156 0.31 -16.48 -18.27
CA ALA A 156 1.35 -16.40 -17.24
C ALA A 156 2.51 -15.49 -17.65
N ASP A 157 3.00 -15.64 -18.89
CA ASP A 157 4.12 -14.84 -19.41
C ASP A 157 3.72 -13.37 -19.61
N ILE A 158 2.48 -13.10 -20.03
CA ILE A 158 1.92 -11.75 -20.14
C ILE A 158 1.79 -11.11 -18.74
N MET A 159 1.27 -11.84 -17.75
CA MET A 159 1.12 -11.31 -16.39
C MET A 159 2.49 -11.02 -15.76
N GLN A 160 3.45 -11.93 -15.89
CA GLN A 160 4.80 -11.74 -15.36
C GLN A 160 5.51 -10.57 -16.06
N GLY A 161 5.36 -10.42 -17.39
CA GLY A 161 5.87 -9.27 -18.13
C GLY A 161 5.30 -7.94 -17.63
N SER A 162 4.00 -7.93 -17.29
CA SER A 162 3.33 -6.77 -16.70
C SER A 162 3.90 -6.43 -15.31
N ILE A 163 4.19 -7.43 -14.48
CA ILE A 163 4.83 -7.25 -13.17
C ILE A 163 6.26 -6.71 -13.35
N VAL A 164 7.05 -7.25 -14.28
CA VAL A 164 8.41 -6.75 -14.60
C VAL A 164 8.38 -5.28 -14.98
N SER A 165 7.42 -4.88 -15.83
CA SER A 165 7.21 -3.48 -16.21
C SER A 165 6.89 -2.59 -15.01
N LEU A 166 6.01 -3.04 -14.09
CA LEU A 166 5.65 -2.31 -12.89
C LEU A 166 6.84 -2.18 -11.93
N VAL A 167 7.64 -3.23 -11.76
CA VAL A 167 8.87 -3.21 -10.95
C VAL A 167 9.87 -2.20 -11.50
N ALA A 168 10.09 -2.18 -12.81
CA ALA A 168 11.01 -1.22 -13.44
C ALA A 168 10.60 0.23 -13.12
N ARG A 169 9.30 0.54 -13.15
CA ARG A 169 8.76 1.86 -12.76
C ARG A 169 8.93 2.14 -11.26
N SER A 170 8.73 1.14 -10.42
CA SER A 170 8.93 1.25 -8.97
C SER A 170 10.37 1.66 -8.66
N VAL A 171 11.34 1.01 -9.29
CA VAL A 171 12.77 1.32 -9.14
C VAL A 171 13.11 2.73 -9.66
N GLN A 172 12.52 3.13 -10.79
CA GLN A 172 12.71 4.49 -11.30
C GLN A 172 12.17 5.55 -10.33
N LEU A 173 11.01 5.28 -9.69
CA LEU A 173 10.43 6.19 -8.72
C LEU A 173 11.31 6.30 -7.46
N LEU A 174 11.84 5.16 -6.97
CA LEU A 174 12.78 5.10 -5.86
C LEU A 174 14.08 5.89 -6.13
N LYS A 175 14.64 5.77 -7.32
CA LYS A 175 15.82 6.57 -7.72
C LYS A 175 15.56 8.07 -7.63
N ARG A 176 14.33 8.53 -7.98
CA ARG A 176 13.95 9.95 -7.93
C ARG A 176 13.85 10.54 -6.53
N VAL A 177 13.71 9.73 -5.48
CA VAL A 177 13.76 10.20 -4.08
C VAL A 177 15.15 10.09 -3.47
N GLN A 178 16.17 9.70 -4.26
CA GLN A 178 17.50 9.42 -3.76
C GLN A 178 17.44 8.36 -2.66
N MET A 179 16.87 7.21 -3.01
CA MET A 179 16.63 6.09 -2.09
C MET A 179 17.88 5.69 -1.29
N GLU A 180 17.68 5.34 -0.03
CA GLU A 180 18.70 4.82 0.88
C GLU A 180 18.19 3.52 1.50
N PRO A 181 19.06 2.49 1.71
CA PRO A 181 18.70 1.33 2.52
C PRO A 181 18.58 1.75 4.00
N GLU A 182 17.78 1.10 4.81
CA GLU A 182 16.94 -0.07 4.52
C GLU A 182 15.64 0.31 3.80
N PHE A 183 15.21 -0.57 2.92
CA PHE A 183 13.97 -0.40 2.19
C PHE A 183 12.83 -1.12 2.89
N THR A 184 11.62 -0.55 2.90
CA THR A 184 10.41 -1.24 3.38
C THR A 184 9.31 -1.18 2.34
N LEU A 185 8.75 -2.34 2.02
CA LEU A 185 7.71 -2.51 1.02
C LEU A 185 6.33 -2.55 1.68
N VAL A 186 5.42 -1.69 1.23
CA VAL A 186 4.04 -1.59 1.73
C VAL A 186 3.05 -1.41 0.57
N GLY A 187 1.76 -1.60 0.84
CA GLY A 187 0.71 -1.50 -0.17
C GLY A 187 0.24 -2.86 -0.69
N GLY A 188 -1.01 -2.93 -1.15
CA GLY A 188 -1.68 -4.19 -1.45
C GLY A 188 -1.07 -5.01 -2.59
N ILE A 189 -0.32 -4.39 -3.50
CA ILE A 189 0.37 -5.10 -4.60
C ILE A 189 1.62 -5.83 -4.10
N LEU A 190 2.20 -5.38 -3.00
CA LEU A 190 3.40 -5.99 -2.43
C LEU A 190 3.10 -7.24 -1.57
N ARG A 191 1.88 -7.73 -1.60
CA ARG A 191 1.51 -9.07 -1.16
C ARG A 191 1.77 -10.15 -2.22
N PHE A 192 2.04 -9.78 -3.48
CA PHE A 192 2.37 -10.75 -4.54
C PHE A 192 3.86 -11.12 -4.50
N PRO A 193 4.21 -12.41 -4.23
CA PRO A 193 5.60 -12.83 -4.09
C PRO A 193 6.47 -12.50 -5.31
N SER A 194 5.95 -12.67 -6.53
CA SER A 194 6.67 -12.35 -7.77
C SER A 194 7.09 -10.87 -7.82
N MET A 195 6.23 -9.96 -7.39
CA MET A 195 6.53 -8.52 -7.32
C MET A 195 7.64 -8.24 -6.29
N VAL A 196 7.52 -8.82 -5.10
CA VAL A 196 8.47 -8.66 -4.01
C VAL A 196 9.85 -9.18 -4.39
N SER A 197 9.92 -10.41 -4.93
CA SER A 197 11.19 -11.04 -5.33
C SER A 197 11.94 -10.21 -6.37
N LEU A 198 11.24 -9.72 -7.39
CA LEU A 198 11.83 -8.87 -8.42
C LEU A 198 12.31 -7.52 -7.87
N ILE A 199 11.59 -6.92 -6.93
CA ILE A 199 12.03 -5.67 -6.29
C ILE A 199 13.29 -5.91 -5.47
N ILE A 200 13.33 -6.98 -4.67
CA ILE A 200 14.52 -7.36 -3.88
C ILE A 200 15.74 -7.55 -4.79
N GLU A 201 15.57 -8.28 -5.90
CA GLU A 201 16.63 -8.47 -6.90
C GLU A 201 17.17 -7.14 -7.45
N LYS A 202 16.28 -6.19 -7.76
CA LYS A 202 16.66 -4.90 -8.36
C LYS A 202 17.22 -3.88 -7.38
N LEU A 203 16.87 -3.95 -6.11
CA LEU A 203 17.33 -2.98 -5.11
C LEU A 203 18.67 -3.37 -4.52
N GLY A 204 18.88 -4.66 -4.25
CA GLY A 204 19.99 -5.11 -3.41
C GLY A 204 19.87 -4.58 -1.97
N GLY A 205 20.74 -5.02 -1.08
CA GLY A 205 20.76 -4.58 0.32
C GLY A 205 19.55 -5.10 1.14
N THR A 206 19.28 -4.44 2.27
CA THR A 206 18.23 -4.87 3.19
C THR A 206 16.87 -4.37 2.72
N VAL A 207 15.97 -5.32 2.42
CA VAL A 207 14.59 -5.07 2.04
C VAL A 207 13.65 -5.72 3.05
N ASN A 208 12.93 -4.90 3.78
CA ASN A 208 11.95 -5.32 4.78
C ASN A 208 10.60 -5.54 4.10
N VAL A 209 9.99 -6.70 4.35
CA VAL A 209 8.70 -7.10 3.80
C VAL A 209 7.79 -7.51 4.95
N LEU A 210 6.59 -6.97 4.96
CA LEU A 210 5.51 -7.43 5.86
C LEU A 210 4.91 -8.72 5.28
N HIS A 211 4.54 -9.64 6.16
CA HIS A 211 3.99 -10.94 5.75
C HIS A 211 2.47 -10.87 5.52
N ASP A 212 1.96 -11.83 4.79
CA ASP A 212 0.53 -12.04 4.54
C ASP A 212 -0.13 -10.77 3.95
N ASP A 213 -1.26 -10.40 4.50
CA ASP A 213 -2.02 -9.22 4.11
C ASP A 213 -1.51 -7.91 4.76
N MET A 214 -0.52 -7.98 5.63
CA MET A 214 -0.03 -6.83 6.40
C MET A 214 0.51 -5.66 5.56
N PRO A 215 1.11 -5.84 4.37
CA PRO A 215 1.54 -4.72 3.55
C PRO A 215 0.44 -3.69 3.26
N GLN A 216 -0.81 -4.14 3.08
CA GLN A 216 -1.95 -3.27 2.80
C GLN A 216 -2.49 -2.53 4.04
N TYR A 217 -2.16 -2.99 5.25
CA TYR A 217 -2.56 -2.35 6.51
C TYR A 217 -1.52 -1.37 7.06
N ALA A 218 -0.32 -1.30 6.47
CA ALA A 218 0.78 -0.49 6.99
C ALA A 218 0.40 0.98 7.25
N ALA A 219 -0.33 1.61 6.33
CA ALA A 219 -0.80 2.99 6.50
C ALA A 219 -1.84 3.11 7.64
N ALA A 220 -2.76 2.15 7.76
CA ALA A 220 -3.75 2.12 8.84
C ALA A 220 -3.06 1.98 10.21
N LEU A 221 -2.13 1.05 10.32
CA LEU A 221 -1.35 0.83 11.54
C LEU A 221 -0.50 2.04 11.90
N GLY A 222 0.14 2.68 10.91
CA GLY A 222 0.90 3.91 11.13
C GLY A 222 0.03 5.06 11.65
N ALA A 223 -1.20 5.21 11.12
CA ALA A 223 -2.16 6.17 11.64
C ALA A 223 -2.61 5.82 13.07
N ALA A 224 -2.79 4.53 13.41
CA ALA A 224 -3.07 4.08 14.78
C ALA A 224 -1.94 4.43 15.75
N VAL A 225 -0.69 4.23 15.35
CA VAL A 225 0.49 4.63 16.15
C VAL A 225 0.52 6.14 16.41
N LEU A 226 0.17 6.93 15.40
CA LEU A 226 0.06 8.39 15.55
C LEU A 226 -1.12 8.78 16.46
N ALA A 227 -2.27 8.12 16.32
CA ALA A 227 -3.45 8.33 17.15
C ALA A 227 -3.14 8.07 18.64
N ARG A 228 -2.51 6.94 18.93
CA ARG A 228 -2.06 6.60 20.29
C ARG A 228 -1.15 7.67 20.89
N ARG A 229 -0.16 8.15 20.14
CA ARG A 229 0.73 9.22 20.60
C ARG A 229 0.01 10.51 20.93
N ARG A 230 -0.96 10.90 20.10
CA ARG A 230 -1.76 12.12 20.30
C ARG A 230 -2.74 11.98 21.45
N GLY A 231 -3.44 10.86 21.55
CA GLY A 231 -4.33 10.57 22.67
C GLY A 231 -3.61 10.63 24.02
N LEU A 232 -2.40 10.04 24.10
CA LEU A 232 -1.57 10.11 25.31
C LEU A 232 -1.10 11.53 25.62
N SER A 233 -0.79 12.37 24.62
CA SER A 233 -0.34 13.73 24.82
C SER A 233 -1.47 14.71 25.22
N GLN A 234 -2.73 14.36 24.91
CA GLN A 234 -3.92 15.17 25.24
C GLN A 234 -4.59 14.72 26.55
N ALA A 235 -4.20 13.54 27.08
CA ALA A 235 -4.65 13.14 28.38
C ALA A 235 -4.07 14.11 29.42
N ALA A 236 -4.92 14.96 30.03
CA ALA A 236 -4.53 15.88 31.08
C ALA A 236 -3.87 15.11 32.23
N PRO A 237 -2.86 15.69 32.95
CA PRO A 237 -2.28 15.08 34.11
C PRO A 237 -3.39 14.83 35.15
N GLY A 238 -3.69 13.54 35.40
CA GLY A 238 -4.76 13.10 36.32
C GLY A 238 -5.86 12.23 35.71
N ARG A 239 -5.93 12.06 34.36
CA ARG A 239 -6.81 11.09 33.76
C ARG A 239 -5.98 9.86 33.40
N GLU A 240 -6.07 8.82 34.22
CA GLU A 240 -5.50 7.50 33.87
C GLU A 240 -6.10 7.05 32.54
N VAL A 241 -5.27 7.05 31.49
CA VAL A 241 -5.61 6.34 30.26
C VAL A 241 -5.62 4.87 30.64
N ARG A 242 -6.81 4.27 30.69
CA ARG A 242 -6.94 2.85 30.94
C ARG A 242 -6.00 2.12 30.01
N SER A 243 -5.16 1.23 30.55
CA SER A 243 -4.11 0.48 29.83
C SER A 243 -4.65 -0.41 28.69
N GLY A 244 -5.94 -0.34 28.40
CA GLY A 244 -6.66 -1.04 27.34
C GLY A 244 -7.32 -0.16 26.29
N ALA A 245 -7.10 1.17 26.28
CA ALA A 245 -7.72 2.01 25.23
C ALA A 245 -7.15 1.66 23.85
N ALA A 246 -7.98 1.09 22.99
CA ALA A 246 -7.61 0.69 21.65
C ALA A 246 -7.48 1.92 20.73
N ALA A 247 -6.37 2.02 20.00
CA ALA A 247 -6.27 2.97 18.87
C ALA A 247 -6.85 2.28 17.63
N VAL A 248 -8.01 2.73 17.18
CA VAL A 248 -8.65 2.23 15.95
C VAL A 248 -8.39 3.21 14.83
N THR A 249 -8.00 2.69 13.68
CA THR A 249 -7.73 3.50 12.48
C THR A 249 -8.55 3.00 11.32
N VAL A 250 -9.07 3.97 10.57
CA VAL A 250 -9.74 3.71 9.30
C VAL A 250 -8.90 4.28 8.17
N SER A 251 -8.50 3.40 7.23
CA SER A 251 -7.93 3.78 5.93
C SER A 251 -8.97 3.57 4.85
N VAL A 252 -9.25 4.61 4.06
CA VAL A 252 -10.22 4.61 2.97
C VAL A 252 -9.56 5.02 1.65
#